data_028c30243ffe43f66ab5c83d288dc383
#
_entry.id   028c30243ffe43f66ab5c83d288dc383
#
_cell.length_a   1.000
_cell.length_b   1.000
_cell.length_c   1.000
_cell.angle_alpha   90.00
_cell.angle_beta   90.00
_cell.angle_gamma   90.00
#
_symmetry.space_group_name_H-M   'P 1'
#
loop_
_entity.id
_entity.type
_entity.pdbx_description
1 polymer ?
#
loop_
_entity_poly.entity_id
_entity_poly.type
_entity_poly.pdbx_seq_one_letter_code
_entity_poly.pdbx_strand_id
1 'polypeptide(L)'
;MTPSEMAKLHLMSGSLTRPWSESEYKNLIAKDTIRSFYVENGFLVGRLIGPDAEILNVIVHPKYRRLGKAKHLISKFETKAKEVGSSRCFLEVAESNSSANKLYHDLGYLKVGQRKNYYE
;
A
#
# COMPACT_ATOMS: atom_id res chain seq x y z
N MET A 1 4.84 9.25 -10.95
CA MET A 1 4.47 10.11 -9.80
C MET A 1 5.73 10.41 -9.00
N THR A 2 5.94 11.67 -8.67
CA THR A 2 7.13 12.10 -7.92
C THR A 2 6.93 11.97 -6.42
N PRO A 3 8.02 11.96 -5.61
CA PRO A 3 7.89 11.99 -4.16
C PRO A 3 7.07 13.18 -3.63
N SER A 4 7.16 14.33 -4.30
CA SER A 4 6.36 15.51 -3.96
C SER A 4 4.87 15.25 -4.16
N GLU A 5 4.51 14.64 -5.28
CA GLU A 5 3.11 14.28 -5.58
C GLU A 5 2.58 13.24 -4.59
N MET A 6 3.41 12.25 -4.26
CA MET A 6 3.06 11.23 -3.25
C MET A 6 2.76 11.86 -1.90
N ALA A 7 3.64 12.77 -1.44
CA ALA A 7 3.48 13.43 -0.16
C ALA A 7 2.21 14.28 -0.12
N LYS A 8 1.94 15.03 -1.20
CA LYS A 8 0.73 15.84 -1.31
C LYS A 8 -0.53 14.99 -1.26
N LEU A 9 -0.53 13.88 -2.00
CA LEU A 9 -1.67 12.98 -2.05
C LEU A 9 -1.89 12.31 -0.69
N HIS A 10 -0.82 11.91 -0.02
CA HIS A 10 -0.89 11.33 1.33
C HIS A 10 -1.51 12.33 2.32
N LEU A 11 -1.07 13.58 2.27
CA LEU A 11 -1.63 14.63 3.13
C LEU A 11 -3.13 14.84 2.88
N MET A 12 -3.55 14.81 1.61
CA MET A 12 -4.95 15.02 1.22
C MET A 12 -5.84 13.80 1.47
N SER A 13 -5.25 12.64 1.70
CA SER A 13 -5.99 11.37 1.79
C SER A 13 -6.84 11.23 3.06
N GLY A 14 -6.58 12.05 4.08
CA GLY A 14 -7.26 11.90 5.37
C GLY A 14 -6.78 10.67 6.14
N SER A 15 -5.53 10.29 5.95
CA SER A 15 -4.94 9.14 6.63
C SER A 15 -5.10 9.21 8.14
N LEU A 16 -5.36 8.06 8.77
CA LEU A 16 -5.47 7.96 10.23
C LEU A 16 -4.11 8.03 10.93
N THR A 17 -3.02 7.91 10.17
CA THR A 17 -1.66 8.02 10.68
C THR A 17 -1.02 9.28 10.12
N ARG A 18 0.13 9.66 10.67
CA ARG A 18 0.89 10.81 10.19
C ARG A 18 1.21 10.65 8.71
N PRO A 19 0.87 11.63 7.85
CA PRO A 19 1.27 11.60 6.46
C PRO A 19 2.79 11.63 6.33
N TRP A 20 3.33 10.87 5.37
CA TRP A 20 4.76 10.87 5.11
C TRP A 20 5.15 12.09 4.28
N SER A 21 6.35 12.61 4.57
CA SER A 21 6.89 13.78 3.88
C SER A 21 7.48 13.41 2.52
N GLU A 22 7.77 14.44 1.72
CA GLU A 22 8.48 14.27 0.45
C GLU A 22 9.83 13.56 0.64
N SER A 23 10.60 13.98 1.67
CA SER A 23 11.90 13.37 1.97
C SER A 23 11.77 11.89 2.31
N GLU A 24 10.75 11.53 3.06
CA GLU A 24 10.49 10.14 3.43
C GLU A 24 10.18 9.29 2.19
N TYR A 25 9.34 9.79 1.29
CA TYR A 25 9.05 9.09 0.03
C TYR A 25 10.28 9.01 -0.85
N LYS A 26 11.05 10.09 -0.96
CA LYS A 26 12.27 10.11 -1.77
C LYS A 26 13.28 9.07 -1.29
N ASN A 27 13.50 9.00 0.02
CA ASN A 27 14.43 8.03 0.60
C ASN A 27 13.93 6.60 0.43
N LEU A 28 12.63 6.40 0.56
CA LEU A 28 12.03 5.08 0.45
C LEU A 28 12.15 4.52 -0.98
N ILE A 29 11.72 5.28 -1.97
CA ILE A 29 11.72 4.80 -3.37
C ILE A 29 13.13 4.64 -3.96
N ALA A 30 14.14 5.20 -3.31
CA ALA A 30 15.54 5.02 -3.72
C ALA A 30 16.09 3.64 -3.37
N LYS A 31 15.42 2.88 -2.51
CA LYS A 31 15.88 1.55 -2.08
C LYS A 31 15.54 0.49 -3.12
N ASP A 32 16.47 -0.45 -3.35
CA ASP A 32 16.30 -1.51 -4.35
C ASP A 32 15.15 -2.46 -4.04
N THR A 33 14.79 -2.61 -2.77
CA THR A 33 13.72 -3.50 -2.33
C THR A 33 12.33 -2.91 -2.51
N ILE A 34 12.24 -1.63 -2.82
CA ILE A 34 10.97 -0.92 -2.93
C ILE A 34 10.44 -0.93 -4.35
N ARG A 35 9.14 -1.15 -4.47
CA ARG A 35 8.40 -1.05 -5.74
C ARG A 35 7.22 -0.11 -5.54
N SER A 36 6.99 0.74 -6.51
CA SER A 36 5.85 1.64 -6.49
C SER A 36 5.02 1.48 -7.76
N PHE A 37 3.71 1.61 -7.59
CA PHE A 37 2.74 1.50 -8.68
C PHE A 37 1.82 2.70 -8.62
N TYR A 38 1.39 3.17 -9.78
CA TYR A 38 0.63 4.40 -9.90
C TYR A 38 -0.64 4.20 -10.72
N VAL A 39 -1.67 4.92 -10.35
CA VAL A 39 -2.85 5.17 -11.16
C VAL A 39 -3.14 6.65 -11.06
N GLU A 40 -4.05 7.16 -11.86
CA GLU A 40 -4.48 8.54 -11.70
C GLU A 40 -5.07 8.72 -10.31
N ASN A 41 -4.53 9.70 -9.56
CA ASN A 41 -4.97 10.03 -8.18
C ASN A 41 -4.75 8.93 -7.14
N GLY A 42 -3.78 8.04 -7.37
CA GLY A 42 -3.46 7.01 -6.39
C GLY A 42 -2.11 6.37 -6.62
N PHE A 43 -1.58 5.76 -5.55
CA PHE A 43 -0.33 5.02 -5.64
C PHE A 43 -0.24 3.96 -4.55
N LEU A 44 0.65 3.01 -4.78
CA LEU A 44 1.02 1.99 -3.79
C LEU A 44 2.55 1.95 -3.70
N VAL A 45 3.05 1.85 -2.48
CA VAL A 45 4.48 1.59 -2.23
C VAL A 45 4.57 0.28 -1.45
N GLY A 46 5.39 -0.64 -1.94
CA GLY A 46 5.60 -1.93 -1.31
C GLY A 46 7.06 -2.32 -1.28
N ARG A 47 7.36 -3.34 -0.50
CA ARG A 47 8.71 -3.88 -0.32
C ARG A 47 8.73 -5.35 -0.72
N LEU A 48 9.78 -5.75 -1.45
CA LEU A 48 10.00 -7.14 -1.82
C LEU A 48 11.33 -7.60 -1.24
N ILE A 49 11.29 -8.49 -0.24
CA ILE A 49 12.49 -9.02 0.42
C ILE A 49 12.37 -10.53 0.56
N GLY A 50 13.19 -11.28 -0.20
CA GLY A 50 13.19 -12.73 -0.15
C GLY A 50 11.80 -13.30 -0.41
N PRO A 51 11.28 -14.18 0.46
CA PRO A 51 9.97 -14.78 0.27
C PRO A 51 8.82 -13.84 0.61
N ASP A 52 9.12 -12.66 1.18
CA ASP A 52 8.10 -11.76 1.70
C ASP A 52 7.90 -10.54 0.83
N ALA A 53 6.64 -10.18 0.65
CA ALA A 53 6.22 -8.90 0.08
C ALA A 53 5.43 -8.16 1.15
N GLU A 54 5.58 -6.85 1.22
CA GLU A 54 4.88 -6.03 2.21
C GLU A 54 4.32 -4.79 1.55
N ILE A 55 3.03 -4.54 1.73
CA ILE A 55 2.41 -3.30 1.30
C ILE A 55 2.65 -2.27 2.40
N LEU A 56 3.40 -1.23 2.08
CA LEU A 56 3.74 -0.18 3.04
C LEU A 56 2.70 0.93 3.07
N ASN A 57 2.16 1.26 1.91
CA ASN A 57 1.15 2.31 1.81
C ASN A 57 0.34 2.19 0.52
N VAL A 58 -0.96 2.42 0.62
CA VAL A 58 -1.86 2.52 -0.53
C VAL A 58 -2.68 3.78 -0.31
N ILE A 59 -2.49 4.75 -1.18
CA ILE A 59 -3.14 6.05 -1.07
C ILE A 59 -3.96 6.32 -2.32
N VAL A 60 -5.23 6.66 -2.14
CA VAL A 60 -6.12 7.10 -3.22
C VAL A 60 -6.79 8.40 -2.78
N HIS A 61 -6.79 9.38 -3.66
CA HIS A 61 -7.44 10.67 -3.38
C HIS A 61 -8.91 10.43 -2.99
N PRO A 62 -9.41 11.07 -1.92
CA PRO A 62 -10.78 10.80 -1.42
C PRO A 62 -11.88 10.93 -2.47
N LYS A 63 -11.75 11.87 -3.40
CA LYS A 63 -12.74 12.07 -4.47
C LYS A 63 -12.81 10.92 -5.47
N TYR A 64 -11.79 10.08 -5.50
CA TYR A 64 -11.65 9.02 -6.50
C TYR A 64 -11.66 7.63 -5.89
N ARG A 65 -12.14 7.52 -4.66
CA ARG A 65 -12.34 6.24 -3.98
C ARG A 65 -13.57 5.53 -4.53
N ARG A 66 -13.66 4.21 -4.24
CA ARG A 66 -14.77 3.36 -4.69
C ARG A 66 -14.82 3.16 -6.20
N LEU A 67 -13.71 3.45 -6.90
CA LEU A 67 -13.57 3.21 -8.33
C LEU A 67 -12.65 2.01 -8.62
N GLY A 68 -12.32 1.22 -7.59
CA GLY A 68 -11.45 0.06 -7.73
C GLY A 68 -9.97 0.38 -7.87
N LYS A 69 -9.54 1.61 -7.63
CA LYS A 69 -8.15 2.03 -7.80
C LYS A 69 -7.21 1.32 -6.81
N ALA A 70 -7.59 1.24 -5.54
CA ALA A 70 -6.79 0.56 -4.53
C ALA A 70 -6.66 -0.93 -4.85
N LYS A 71 -7.76 -1.58 -5.21
CA LYS A 71 -7.78 -2.98 -5.60
C LYS A 71 -6.87 -3.24 -6.80
N HIS A 72 -6.92 -2.36 -7.79
CA HIS A 72 -6.08 -2.46 -8.99
C HIS A 72 -4.60 -2.33 -8.64
N LEU A 73 -4.24 -1.37 -7.79
CA LEU A 73 -2.86 -1.18 -7.32
C LEU A 73 -2.35 -2.40 -6.55
N ILE A 74 -3.15 -2.93 -5.65
CA ILE A 74 -2.80 -4.12 -4.86
C ILE A 74 -2.61 -5.32 -5.77
N SER A 75 -3.49 -5.50 -6.74
CA SER A 75 -3.39 -6.59 -7.72
C SER A 75 -2.09 -6.51 -8.51
N LYS A 76 -1.70 -5.33 -8.96
CA LYS A 76 -0.42 -5.12 -9.66
C LYS A 76 0.78 -5.47 -8.78
N PHE A 77 0.74 -5.06 -7.52
CA PHE A 77 1.81 -5.36 -6.58
C PHE A 77 1.91 -6.87 -6.32
N GLU A 78 0.79 -7.53 -6.12
CA GLU A 78 0.74 -8.99 -5.90
C GLU A 78 1.27 -9.76 -7.10
N THR A 79 0.94 -9.31 -8.31
CA THR A 79 1.46 -9.92 -9.54
C THR A 79 2.98 -9.80 -9.59
N LYS A 80 3.50 -8.62 -9.30
CA LYS A 80 4.95 -8.42 -9.28
C LYS A 80 5.62 -9.26 -8.20
N ALA A 81 5.01 -9.35 -7.03
CA ALA A 81 5.53 -10.16 -5.93
C ALA A 81 5.65 -11.63 -6.34
N LYS A 82 4.62 -12.17 -6.99
CA LYS A 82 4.64 -13.55 -7.49
C LYS A 82 5.72 -13.76 -8.54
N GLU A 83 5.90 -12.81 -9.46
CA GLU A 83 6.93 -12.88 -10.50
C GLU A 83 8.33 -12.99 -9.93
N VAL A 84 8.61 -12.33 -8.81
CA VAL A 84 9.93 -12.36 -8.18
C VAL A 84 10.06 -13.44 -7.11
N GLY A 85 9.07 -14.31 -6.98
CA GLY A 85 9.14 -15.47 -6.10
C GLY A 85 8.67 -15.25 -4.67
N SER A 86 7.98 -14.16 -4.39
CA SER A 86 7.40 -13.95 -3.06
C SER A 86 6.31 -14.98 -2.78
N SER A 87 6.34 -15.58 -1.58
CA SER A 87 5.37 -16.57 -1.15
C SER A 87 4.33 -16.01 -0.19
N ARG A 88 4.60 -14.84 0.40
CA ARG A 88 3.71 -14.19 1.36
C ARG A 88 3.64 -12.70 1.13
N CYS A 89 2.46 -12.12 1.36
CA CYS A 89 2.26 -10.68 1.28
C CYS A 89 1.67 -10.19 2.60
N PHE A 90 2.31 -9.19 3.18
CA PHE A 90 1.92 -8.62 4.47
C PHE A 90 1.46 -7.17 4.31
N LEU A 91 0.64 -6.73 5.25
CA LEU A 91 0.32 -5.32 5.41
C LEU A 91 -0.11 -5.05 6.84
N GLU A 92 -0.03 -3.80 7.25
CA GLU A 92 -0.57 -3.34 8.53
C GLU A 92 -1.69 -2.34 8.24
N VAL A 93 -2.75 -2.40 9.04
CA VAL A 93 -3.86 -1.48 8.93
C VAL A 93 -4.39 -1.17 10.33
N ALA A 94 -4.76 0.10 10.55
CA ALA A 94 -5.34 0.51 11.81
C ALA A 94 -6.69 -0.21 12.03
N GLU A 95 -6.94 -0.68 13.24
CA GLU A 95 -8.19 -1.35 13.59
C GLU A 95 -9.41 -0.49 13.29
N SER A 96 -9.27 0.82 13.49
CA SER A 96 -10.34 1.78 13.25
C SER A 96 -10.60 2.06 11.77
N ASN A 97 -9.71 1.62 10.88
CA ASN A 97 -9.88 1.82 9.45
C ASN A 97 -10.74 0.72 8.84
N SER A 98 -12.05 0.81 9.03
CA SER A 98 -12.99 -0.24 8.61
C SER A 98 -13.04 -0.43 7.09
N SER A 99 -12.89 0.64 6.31
CA SER A 99 -12.87 0.55 4.84
C SER A 99 -11.69 -0.28 4.35
N ALA A 100 -10.49 -0.02 4.90
CA ALA A 100 -9.30 -0.76 4.53
C ALA A 100 -9.38 -2.21 5.01
N ASN A 101 -9.86 -2.44 6.23
CA ASN A 101 -10.04 -3.79 6.76
C ASN A 101 -10.96 -4.61 5.86
N LYS A 102 -12.07 -4.04 5.42
CA LYS A 102 -12.99 -4.70 4.51
C LYS A 102 -12.34 -5.01 3.17
N LEU A 103 -11.64 -4.04 2.59
CA LEU A 103 -10.95 -4.21 1.31
C LEU A 103 -9.96 -5.38 1.37
N TYR A 104 -9.11 -5.40 2.37
CA TYR A 104 -8.10 -6.45 2.49
C TYR A 104 -8.71 -7.82 2.78
N HIS A 105 -9.74 -7.86 3.62
CA HIS A 105 -10.48 -9.10 3.87
C HIS A 105 -11.08 -9.63 2.56
N ASP A 106 -11.71 -8.78 1.77
CA ASP A 106 -12.34 -9.17 0.50
C ASP A 106 -11.31 -9.65 -0.53
N LEU A 107 -10.06 -9.18 -0.41
CA LEU A 107 -8.96 -9.61 -1.27
C LEU A 107 -8.26 -10.89 -0.79
N GLY A 108 -8.74 -11.49 0.28
CA GLY A 108 -8.23 -12.76 0.78
C GLY A 108 -7.16 -12.63 1.87
N TYR A 109 -6.93 -11.43 2.39
CA TYR A 109 -5.97 -11.25 3.49
C TYR A 109 -6.57 -11.73 4.80
N LEU A 110 -5.77 -12.49 5.54
CA LEU A 110 -6.15 -13.02 6.84
C LEU A 110 -5.53 -12.18 7.95
N LYS A 111 -6.38 -11.80 8.91
CA LYS A 111 -5.93 -11.05 10.07
C LYS A 111 -5.09 -11.94 10.97
N VAL A 112 -3.87 -11.50 11.31
CA VAL A 112 -2.96 -12.23 12.19
C VAL A 112 -2.43 -11.30 13.28
N GLY A 113 -2.32 -11.82 14.49
CA GLY A 113 -1.76 -11.11 15.64
C GLY A 113 -2.65 -9.96 16.13
N GLN A 114 -2.15 -9.28 17.16
CA GLN A 114 -2.88 -8.19 17.81
C GLN A 114 -2.72 -6.85 17.12
N ARG A 115 -1.72 -6.72 16.25
CA ARG A 115 -1.43 -5.46 15.55
C ARG A 115 -2.21 -5.28 14.26
N LYS A 116 -3.19 -6.11 13.99
CA LYS A 116 -3.97 -6.04 12.77
C LYS A 116 -3.13 -6.18 11.51
N ASN A 117 -2.18 -7.07 11.55
CA ASN A 117 -1.41 -7.45 10.37
C ASN A 117 -2.24 -8.40 9.51
N TYR A 118 -2.12 -8.24 8.21
CA TYR A 118 -2.77 -9.13 7.25
C TYR A 118 -1.73 -9.78 6.36
N TYR A 119 -1.98 -11.01 5.97
CA TYR A 119 -1.15 -11.66 4.95
C TYR A 119 -1.99 -12.62 4.11
N GLU A 120 -1.45 -12.90 2.95
CA GLU A 120 -2.07 -13.80 1.98
C GLU A 120 -1.10 -14.89 1.55
#